data_101a3235f90be9f653a178744684a9d1
#
_entry.id   101a3235f90be9f653a178744684a9d1
#
_cell.length_a   1.000
_cell.length_b   1.000
_cell.length_c   1.000
_cell.angle_alpha   90.00
_cell.angle_beta   90.00
_cell.angle_gamma   90.00
#
_symmetry.space_group_name_H-M   'P 1'
#
loop_
_entity.id
_entity.type
_entity.pdbx_description
1 polymer ?
#
loop_
_entity_poly.entity_id
_entity_poly.type
_entity_poly.pdbx_seq_one_letter_code
_entity_poly.pdbx_strand_id
1 'polypeptide(L)'
;MKFGSQLIDEIKTRIKVSDIVSKKIKLASRGKEFIGLSPFSNEKTPSFTVSDEKGFYHCFSTGEHGSVFDFVMKTENLSFKEAVKKLASYAGIKVEESIYKKEDILVQNKIKNLREVLKISSNWFHHNLKRELRTNKYLQEIFKKRNFNETIINNFCLGHAPKKNDTLYNYLKSKNFSSKDILDSGLIIVSSKNNEKFDRFNNRIIFPIYDYFSNVVGFGGRALSKNQIAKYINSPSTDIFKKGDLLFGWQQCKNNPMQKNELYIVEGYTDVISMYNAGFKNTVAPLGTAITVKQIMYSWRISKEPILCMDGDEAGQKASKRIPELIFPYLKPGYSLNFSKLPPKEDPDSLILSNNLKNLNLSFENKLSLIDFVWNNLIYGKIFNTPEKRAELEEEINRLLNLINNFIVKKNYKSFFREKFFHEFKFSGKKIQNKGKKEYLLGKNIINTNIITERVLIGTIILYPALLKKISDKFKSINFIYNKFNNLKDSIVNLFNKKEIETLNIRATLLKSEYRGIVLEIINKSILLHAPFLKSNSNSNIDLILKGWNEYFNMYLSKKNIDISKQEAKLALKNLDEKNYIKFKEIQSKYKKKTV
;
A
#
# COMPACT_ATOMS: atom_id res chain seq x y z
N MET A 1 -2.33 -28.80 13.61
CA MET A 1 -1.98 -30.15 13.15
C MET A 1 -1.22 -30.05 11.84
N LYS A 2 0.02 -30.46 11.78
CA LYS A 2 0.73 -30.68 10.53
C LYS A 2 0.63 -32.18 10.24
N PHE A 3 -0.18 -32.58 9.27
CA PHE A 3 -0.01 -33.90 8.69
C PHE A 3 1.40 -33.97 8.12
N GLY A 4 2.10 -35.08 8.35
CA GLY A 4 3.43 -35.25 7.77
C GLY A 4 3.37 -35.05 6.25
N SER A 5 4.37 -34.39 5.68
CA SER A 5 4.48 -34.19 4.23
C SER A 5 4.31 -35.49 3.47
N GLN A 6 4.83 -36.59 4.02
CA GLN A 6 4.71 -37.97 3.48
C GLN A 6 3.26 -38.42 3.24
N LEU A 7 2.34 -38.16 4.20
CA LEU A 7 0.92 -38.54 4.02
C LEU A 7 0.25 -37.71 2.93
N ILE A 8 0.56 -36.42 2.86
CA ILE A 8 0.01 -35.53 1.82
C ILE A 8 0.49 -35.96 0.43
N ASP A 9 1.77 -36.27 0.33
CA ASP A 9 2.38 -36.72 -0.93
C ASP A 9 1.88 -38.10 -1.35
N GLU A 10 1.68 -39.00 -0.39
CA GLU A 10 1.09 -40.32 -0.64
C GLU A 10 -0.36 -40.21 -1.13
N ILE A 11 -1.18 -39.35 -0.54
CA ILE A 11 -2.54 -39.07 -1.00
C ILE A 11 -2.52 -38.54 -2.44
N LYS A 12 -1.64 -37.54 -2.74
CA LYS A 12 -1.49 -37.01 -4.10
C LYS A 12 -1.08 -38.05 -5.13
N THR A 13 -0.25 -38.99 -4.74
CA THR A 13 0.22 -40.06 -5.63
C THR A 13 -0.88 -41.08 -5.95
N ARG A 14 -1.77 -41.37 -4.99
CA ARG A 14 -2.83 -42.38 -5.14
C ARG A 14 -4.13 -41.83 -5.71
N ILE A 15 -4.37 -40.53 -5.65
CA ILE A 15 -5.62 -39.87 -6.10
C ILE A 15 -5.34 -38.97 -7.30
N LYS A 16 -6.00 -39.23 -8.41
CA LYS A 16 -6.05 -38.29 -9.54
C LYS A 16 -7.04 -37.16 -9.23
N VAL A 17 -6.72 -35.95 -9.63
CA VAL A 17 -7.60 -34.78 -9.43
C VAL A 17 -8.90 -34.97 -10.17
N SER A 18 -8.84 -35.52 -11.39
CA SER A 18 -10.01 -35.84 -12.23
C SER A 18 -10.99 -36.80 -11.55
N ASP A 19 -10.51 -37.80 -10.79
CA ASP A 19 -11.36 -38.78 -10.11
C ASP A 19 -12.22 -38.14 -9.01
N ILE A 20 -11.69 -37.14 -8.32
CA ILE A 20 -12.42 -36.45 -7.28
C ILE A 20 -13.34 -35.37 -7.86
N VAL A 21 -12.86 -34.65 -8.88
CA VAL A 21 -13.63 -33.57 -9.53
C VAL A 21 -14.83 -34.18 -10.28
N SER A 22 -14.68 -35.33 -10.94
CA SER A 22 -15.76 -35.99 -11.67
C SER A 22 -16.94 -36.43 -10.78
N LYS A 23 -16.73 -36.56 -9.46
CA LYS A 23 -17.81 -36.83 -8.51
C LYS A 23 -18.75 -35.62 -8.30
N LYS A 24 -18.31 -34.42 -8.70
CA LYS A 24 -19.08 -33.16 -8.52
C LYS A 24 -19.54 -32.56 -9.84
N ILE A 25 -18.74 -32.65 -10.88
CA ILE A 25 -19.01 -32.06 -12.20
C ILE A 25 -18.71 -33.06 -13.31
N LYS A 26 -19.43 -32.98 -14.43
CA LYS A 26 -19.13 -33.76 -15.61
C LYS A 26 -17.85 -33.21 -16.28
N LEU A 27 -16.87 -34.07 -16.47
CA LEU A 27 -15.62 -33.78 -17.16
C LEU A 27 -15.62 -34.42 -18.55
N ALA A 28 -15.21 -33.66 -19.56
CA ALA A 28 -14.92 -34.13 -20.91
C ALA A 28 -13.41 -34.15 -21.12
N SER A 29 -12.87 -35.16 -21.77
CA SER A 29 -11.45 -35.23 -22.11
C SER A 29 -11.10 -34.23 -23.21
N ARG A 30 -10.00 -33.51 -23.03
CA ARG A 30 -9.44 -32.56 -24.00
C ARG A 30 -7.93 -32.71 -24.08
N GLY A 31 -7.49 -33.67 -24.88
CA GLY A 31 -6.07 -34.02 -24.98
C GLY A 31 -5.53 -34.60 -23.67
N LYS A 32 -4.53 -33.95 -23.06
CA LYS A 32 -3.95 -34.39 -21.77
C LYS A 32 -4.68 -33.85 -20.54
N GLU A 33 -5.70 -33.04 -20.71
CA GLU A 33 -6.45 -32.37 -19.64
C GLU A 33 -7.95 -32.70 -19.76
N PHE A 34 -8.68 -32.46 -18.70
CA PHE A 34 -10.13 -32.56 -18.67
C PHE A 34 -10.75 -31.17 -18.56
N ILE A 35 -11.93 -30.98 -19.14
CA ILE A 35 -12.68 -29.72 -19.10
C ILE A 35 -14.12 -29.98 -18.66
N GLY A 36 -14.67 -29.03 -17.88
CA GLY A 36 -16.06 -29.07 -17.41
C GLY A 36 -16.61 -27.70 -17.07
N LEU A 37 -17.87 -27.65 -16.66
CA LEU A 37 -18.48 -26.42 -16.12
C LEU A 37 -17.93 -26.17 -14.72
N SER A 38 -17.74 -24.89 -14.38
CA SER A 38 -17.22 -24.50 -13.08
C SER A 38 -18.18 -24.86 -11.95
N PRO A 39 -17.70 -25.49 -10.85
CA PRO A 39 -18.49 -25.66 -9.64
C PRO A 39 -18.55 -24.38 -8.78
N PHE A 40 -17.84 -23.32 -9.18
CA PHE A 40 -17.71 -22.07 -8.42
C PHE A 40 -18.48 -20.90 -9.03
N SER A 41 -19.03 -21.07 -10.25
CA SER A 41 -19.83 -20.07 -10.96
C SER A 41 -20.94 -20.72 -11.77
N ASN A 42 -22.04 -20.00 -11.99
CA ASN A 42 -23.11 -20.48 -12.85
C ASN A 42 -22.80 -20.08 -14.29
N GLU A 43 -22.33 -21.03 -15.11
CA GLU A 43 -21.89 -20.78 -16.49
C GLU A 43 -22.46 -21.81 -17.47
N LYS A 44 -22.56 -21.42 -18.73
CA LYS A 44 -23.06 -22.30 -19.81
C LYS A 44 -21.93 -22.87 -20.67
N THR A 45 -20.76 -22.28 -20.64
CA THR A 45 -19.57 -22.69 -21.40
C THR A 45 -18.51 -23.25 -20.46
N PRO A 46 -17.93 -24.43 -20.76
CA PRO A 46 -16.91 -25.04 -19.89
C PRO A 46 -15.68 -24.15 -19.75
N SER A 47 -15.35 -23.79 -18.52
CA SER A 47 -14.17 -22.97 -18.17
C SER A 47 -13.29 -23.60 -17.08
N PHE A 48 -13.68 -24.77 -16.58
CA PHE A 48 -12.96 -25.46 -15.51
C PHE A 48 -12.09 -26.58 -16.10
N THR A 49 -10.78 -26.49 -15.90
CA THR A 49 -9.82 -27.47 -16.42
C THR A 49 -9.15 -28.25 -15.29
N VAL A 50 -8.84 -29.50 -15.54
CA VAL A 50 -8.15 -30.42 -14.61
C VAL A 50 -6.99 -31.06 -15.32
N SER A 51 -5.82 -31.07 -14.70
CA SER A 51 -4.62 -31.75 -15.16
C SER A 51 -4.14 -32.76 -14.12
N ASP A 52 -4.29 -34.05 -14.40
CA ASP A 52 -3.80 -35.11 -13.50
C ASP A 52 -2.27 -35.17 -13.49
N GLU A 53 -1.63 -34.93 -14.64
CA GLU A 53 -0.17 -34.90 -14.76
C GLU A 53 0.46 -33.81 -13.85
N LYS A 54 -0.19 -32.64 -13.77
CA LYS A 54 0.26 -31.52 -12.95
C LYS A 54 -0.34 -31.53 -11.53
N GLY A 55 -1.32 -32.41 -11.27
CA GLY A 55 -1.98 -32.56 -9.98
C GLY A 55 -2.81 -31.33 -9.53
N PHE A 56 -3.38 -30.57 -10.49
CA PHE A 56 -4.15 -29.38 -10.14
C PHE A 56 -5.36 -29.12 -11.06
N TYR A 57 -6.25 -28.22 -10.59
CA TYR A 57 -7.33 -27.66 -11.38
C TYR A 57 -7.18 -26.16 -11.56
N HIS A 58 -7.78 -25.63 -12.62
CA HIS A 58 -7.89 -24.19 -12.86
C HIS A 58 -9.28 -23.84 -13.44
N CYS A 59 -9.92 -22.85 -12.84
CA CYS A 59 -11.19 -22.29 -13.31
C CYS A 59 -10.93 -20.92 -13.96
N PHE A 60 -11.09 -20.82 -15.28
CA PHE A 60 -10.84 -19.59 -16.02
C PHE A 60 -11.91 -18.50 -15.79
N SER A 61 -13.16 -18.89 -15.44
CA SER A 61 -14.23 -17.92 -15.18
C SER A 61 -14.10 -17.21 -13.84
N THR A 62 -13.59 -17.90 -12.80
CA THR A 62 -13.47 -17.35 -11.45
C THR A 62 -12.03 -17.02 -11.04
N GLY A 63 -11.03 -17.52 -11.78
CA GLY A 63 -9.62 -17.48 -11.42
C GLY A 63 -9.23 -18.46 -10.30
N GLU A 64 -10.16 -19.29 -9.84
CA GLU A 64 -9.92 -20.29 -8.81
C GLU A 64 -9.03 -21.42 -9.32
N HIS A 65 -8.02 -21.78 -8.55
CA HIS A 65 -7.10 -22.86 -8.87
C HIS A 65 -6.56 -23.52 -7.60
N GLY A 66 -6.04 -24.72 -7.73
CA GLY A 66 -5.46 -25.42 -6.58
C GLY A 66 -5.31 -26.92 -6.79
N SER A 67 -4.90 -27.61 -5.73
CA SER A 67 -4.77 -29.06 -5.65
C SER A 67 -6.12 -29.74 -5.39
N VAL A 68 -6.11 -31.07 -5.36
CA VAL A 68 -7.28 -31.87 -4.96
C VAL A 68 -7.78 -31.50 -3.55
N PHE A 69 -6.89 -31.12 -2.65
CA PHE A 69 -7.26 -30.67 -1.29
C PHE A 69 -8.04 -29.36 -1.35
N ASP A 70 -7.53 -28.39 -2.13
CA ASP A 70 -8.19 -27.08 -2.29
C ASP A 70 -9.58 -27.24 -2.91
N PHE A 71 -9.72 -28.16 -3.87
CA PHE A 71 -11.01 -28.47 -4.50
C PHE A 71 -12.03 -28.96 -3.47
N VAL A 72 -11.66 -29.98 -2.69
CA VAL A 72 -12.56 -30.58 -1.69
C VAL A 72 -12.90 -29.59 -0.58
N MET A 73 -11.91 -28.81 -0.11
CA MET A 73 -12.14 -27.78 0.90
C MET A 73 -13.15 -26.74 0.43
N LYS A 74 -13.03 -26.27 -0.82
CA LYS A 74 -13.90 -25.21 -1.37
C LYS A 74 -15.30 -25.72 -1.75
N THR A 75 -15.39 -26.88 -2.36
CA THR A 75 -16.67 -27.41 -2.83
C THR A 75 -17.51 -28.03 -1.73
N GLU A 76 -16.91 -28.44 -0.62
CA GLU A 76 -17.61 -29.08 0.49
C GLU A 76 -17.51 -28.28 1.80
N ASN A 77 -16.92 -27.09 1.76
CA ASN A 77 -16.72 -26.22 2.91
C ASN A 77 -16.01 -26.89 4.11
N LEU A 78 -15.03 -27.77 3.78
CA LEU A 78 -14.27 -28.52 4.76
C LEU A 78 -12.99 -27.80 5.19
N SER A 79 -12.58 -27.99 6.44
CA SER A 79 -11.25 -27.63 6.88
C SER A 79 -10.19 -28.51 6.20
N PHE A 80 -8.95 -28.05 6.12
CA PHE A 80 -7.84 -28.84 5.56
C PHE A 80 -7.72 -30.23 6.22
N LYS A 81 -7.93 -30.30 7.54
CA LYS A 81 -7.91 -31.55 8.31
C LYS A 81 -8.99 -32.54 7.84
N GLU A 82 -10.19 -32.04 7.63
CA GLU A 82 -11.32 -32.86 7.16
C GLU A 82 -11.12 -33.30 5.72
N ALA A 83 -10.60 -32.41 4.86
CA ALA A 83 -10.26 -32.72 3.49
C ALA A 83 -9.18 -33.82 3.40
N VAL A 84 -8.13 -33.74 4.22
CA VAL A 84 -7.07 -34.75 4.29
C VAL A 84 -7.65 -36.11 4.72
N LYS A 85 -8.49 -36.15 5.77
CA LYS A 85 -9.14 -37.40 6.22
C LYS A 85 -10.00 -38.02 5.13
N LYS A 86 -10.80 -37.20 4.45
CA LYS A 86 -11.68 -37.64 3.39
C LYS A 86 -10.90 -38.20 2.19
N LEU A 87 -9.87 -37.48 1.76
CA LEU A 87 -9.02 -37.91 0.65
C LEU A 87 -8.19 -39.15 1.03
N ALA A 88 -7.68 -39.26 2.25
CA ALA A 88 -7.00 -40.44 2.74
C ALA A 88 -7.94 -41.70 2.69
N SER A 89 -9.20 -41.50 3.08
CA SER A 89 -10.21 -42.56 2.96
C SER A 89 -10.43 -42.99 1.50
N TYR A 90 -10.48 -42.04 0.55
CA TYR A 90 -10.57 -42.36 -0.88
C TYR A 90 -9.30 -43.03 -1.43
N ALA A 91 -8.13 -42.69 -0.88
CA ALA A 91 -6.86 -43.32 -1.24
C ALA A 91 -6.66 -44.71 -0.64
N GLY A 92 -7.59 -45.21 0.20
CA GLY A 92 -7.43 -46.44 0.95
C GLY A 92 -6.32 -46.40 2.00
N ILE A 93 -5.95 -45.21 2.45
CA ILE A 93 -4.91 -45.02 3.46
C ILE A 93 -5.58 -44.98 4.83
N LYS A 94 -5.25 -45.95 5.68
CA LYS A 94 -5.65 -45.90 7.10
C LYS A 94 -4.86 -44.83 7.83
N VAL A 95 -5.51 -43.73 8.16
CA VAL A 95 -4.93 -42.70 9.03
C VAL A 95 -5.03 -43.23 10.45
N GLU A 96 -3.91 -43.69 11.02
CA GLU A 96 -3.88 -44.11 12.43
C GLU A 96 -4.20 -42.94 13.35
N GLU A 97 -5.43 -42.92 13.86
CA GLU A 97 -5.95 -41.83 14.69
C GLU A 97 -5.45 -41.85 16.15
N SER A 98 -4.80 -42.94 16.58
CA SER A 98 -4.63 -43.22 18.01
C SER A 98 -3.46 -42.51 18.67
N ILE A 99 -2.34 -42.31 18.00
CA ILE A 99 -1.16 -41.67 18.58
C ILE A 99 -1.25 -40.14 18.45
N TYR A 100 -1.76 -39.65 17.31
CA TYR A 100 -1.90 -38.20 17.05
C TYR A 100 -3.05 -37.52 17.84
N LYS A 101 -4.09 -38.26 18.23
CA LYS A 101 -5.23 -37.71 18.99
C LYS A 101 -4.84 -37.22 20.38
N LYS A 102 -3.99 -37.93 21.12
CA LYS A 102 -3.61 -37.52 22.48
C LYS A 102 -2.74 -36.28 22.50
N GLU A 103 -1.70 -36.21 21.67
CA GLU A 103 -0.83 -35.05 21.57
C GLU A 103 -1.56 -33.81 21.03
N ASP A 104 -2.41 -33.98 20.00
CA ASP A 104 -3.21 -32.90 19.46
C ASP A 104 -4.23 -32.35 20.45
N ILE A 105 -4.91 -33.23 21.20
CA ILE A 105 -5.85 -32.81 22.25
C ILE A 105 -5.12 -32.02 23.35
N LEU A 106 -3.94 -32.48 23.76
CA LEU A 106 -3.11 -31.77 24.75
C LEU A 106 -2.69 -30.39 24.24
N VAL A 107 -2.23 -30.29 22.98
CA VAL A 107 -1.85 -29.01 22.37
C VAL A 107 -3.08 -28.08 22.21
N GLN A 108 -4.21 -28.60 21.78
CA GLN A 108 -5.45 -27.83 21.65
C GLN A 108 -5.96 -27.34 23.03
N ASN A 109 -5.92 -28.20 24.05
CA ASN A 109 -6.28 -27.83 25.40
C ASN A 109 -5.33 -26.76 25.96
N LYS A 110 -4.02 -26.89 25.74
CA LYS A 110 -3.03 -25.87 26.11
C LYS A 110 -3.34 -24.54 25.44
N ILE A 111 -3.57 -24.50 24.13
CA ILE A 111 -3.93 -23.29 23.39
C ILE A 111 -5.22 -22.68 23.94
N LYS A 112 -6.24 -23.50 24.22
CA LYS A 112 -7.49 -23.04 24.83
C LYS A 112 -7.26 -22.39 26.18
N ASN A 113 -6.51 -23.05 27.08
CA ASN A 113 -6.19 -22.52 28.41
C ASN A 113 -5.41 -21.20 28.30
N LEU A 114 -4.39 -21.13 27.44
CA LEU A 114 -3.64 -19.90 27.21
C LEU A 114 -4.52 -18.73 26.75
N ARG A 115 -5.44 -18.97 25.81
CA ARG A 115 -6.41 -17.97 25.35
C ARG A 115 -7.31 -17.50 26.49
N GLU A 116 -7.75 -18.41 27.34
CA GLU A 116 -8.61 -18.08 28.47
C GLU A 116 -7.90 -17.26 29.52
N VAL A 117 -6.65 -17.65 29.89
CA VAL A 117 -5.78 -16.86 30.76
C VAL A 117 -5.61 -15.45 30.23
N LEU A 118 -5.27 -15.29 28.94
CA LEU A 118 -5.03 -13.97 28.35
C LEU A 118 -6.33 -13.14 28.25
N LYS A 119 -7.47 -13.76 27.95
CA LYS A 119 -8.78 -13.09 27.94
C LYS A 119 -9.16 -12.54 29.30
N ILE A 120 -9.01 -13.37 30.34
CA ILE A 120 -9.32 -12.96 31.71
C ILE A 120 -8.34 -11.88 32.19
N SER A 121 -7.05 -11.99 31.83
CA SER A 121 -6.06 -10.96 32.13
C SER A 121 -6.37 -9.63 31.44
N SER A 122 -6.82 -9.67 30.18
CA SER A 122 -7.24 -8.45 29.44
C SER A 122 -8.39 -7.75 30.16
N ASN A 123 -9.41 -8.49 30.59
CA ASN A 123 -10.53 -7.95 31.32
C ASN A 123 -10.09 -7.37 32.68
N TRP A 124 -9.18 -8.05 33.38
CA TRP A 124 -8.63 -7.58 34.65
C TRP A 124 -7.85 -6.26 34.48
N PHE A 125 -6.98 -6.14 33.49
CA PHE A 125 -6.27 -4.90 33.19
C PHE A 125 -7.24 -3.77 32.82
N HIS A 126 -8.25 -4.06 32.03
CA HIS A 126 -9.27 -3.08 31.62
C HIS A 126 -10.10 -2.58 32.80
N HIS A 127 -10.51 -3.48 33.68
CA HIS A 127 -11.21 -3.14 34.93
C HIS A 127 -10.34 -2.28 35.86
N ASN A 128 -9.07 -2.64 36.01
CA ASN A 128 -8.13 -1.84 36.79
C ASN A 128 -7.97 -0.42 36.21
N LEU A 129 -7.87 -0.29 34.90
CA LEU A 129 -7.83 1.04 34.26
C LEU A 129 -9.07 1.86 34.59
N LYS A 130 -10.27 1.31 34.42
CA LYS A 130 -11.53 2.02 34.69
C LYS A 130 -11.66 2.44 36.15
N ARG A 131 -11.21 1.59 37.07
CA ARG A 131 -11.18 1.91 38.50
C ARG A 131 -10.20 3.03 38.81
N GLU A 132 -8.96 2.92 38.34
CA GLU A 132 -7.90 3.90 38.59
C GLU A 132 -8.21 5.27 37.99
N LEU A 133 -8.81 5.31 36.79
CA LEU A 133 -9.22 6.57 36.17
C LEU A 133 -10.26 7.38 36.97
N ARG A 134 -10.92 6.77 37.98
CA ARG A 134 -11.85 7.49 38.85
C ARG A 134 -11.13 8.31 39.94
N THR A 135 -9.97 7.87 40.39
CA THR A 135 -9.30 8.41 41.58
C THR A 135 -7.87 8.91 41.33
N ASN A 136 -7.19 8.35 40.32
CA ASN A 136 -5.80 8.67 40.06
C ASN A 136 -5.65 9.84 39.08
N LYS A 137 -5.44 11.06 39.62
CA LYS A 137 -5.28 12.30 38.83
C LYS A 137 -4.13 12.20 37.83
N TYR A 138 -3.00 11.58 38.21
CA TYR A 138 -1.84 11.43 37.30
C TYR A 138 -2.20 10.60 36.06
N LEU A 139 -2.92 9.52 36.23
CA LEU A 139 -3.37 8.68 35.13
C LEU A 139 -4.41 9.42 34.26
N GLN A 140 -5.33 10.17 34.87
CA GLN A 140 -6.29 11.02 34.16
C GLN A 140 -5.58 12.05 33.26
N GLU A 141 -4.56 12.71 33.76
CA GLU A 141 -3.77 13.69 33.00
C GLU A 141 -3.06 13.05 31.80
N ILE A 142 -2.45 11.87 31.98
CA ILE A 142 -1.81 11.13 30.88
C ILE A 142 -2.83 10.79 29.79
N PHE A 143 -3.99 10.28 30.16
CA PHE A 143 -5.04 9.91 29.21
C PHE A 143 -5.63 11.13 28.51
N LYS A 144 -5.87 12.22 29.24
CA LYS A 144 -6.32 13.51 28.69
C LYS A 144 -5.28 14.08 27.71
N LYS A 145 -4.00 14.12 28.08
CA LYS A 145 -2.91 14.61 27.23
C LYS A 145 -2.78 13.82 25.93
N ARG A 146 -3.11 12.52 25.94
CA ARG A 146 -3.08 11.66 24.76
C ARG A 146 -4.40 11.54 24.03
N ASN A 147 -5.40 12.28 24.48
CA ASN A 147 -6.74 12.22 23.90
C ASN A 147 -7.36 10.79 23.93
N PHE A 148 -7.00 9.98 24.94
CA PHE A 148 -7.54 8.65 25.14
C PHE A 148 -8.89 8.75 25.89
N ASN A 149 -9.95 9.04 25.13
CA ASN A 149 -11.31 9.13 25.64
C ASN A 149 -11.92 7.74 25.93
N GLU A 150 -13.11 7.71 26.50
CA GLU A 150 -13.79 6.47 26.88
C GLU A 150 -14.05 5.56 25.67
N THR A 151 -14.39 6.14 24.53
CA THR A 151 -14.58 5.39 23.27
C THR A 151 -13.31 4.67 22.84
N ILE A 152 -12.16 5.33 22.91
CA ILE A 152 -10.85 4.74 22.61
C ILE A 152 -10.50 3.65 23.62
N ILE A 153 -10.70 3.92 24.91
CA ILE A 153 -10.43 2.95 25.98
C ILE A 153 -11.22 1.66 25.74
N ASN A 154 -12.49 1.77 25.38
CA ASN A 154 -13.34 0.62 25.12
C ASN A 154 -13.01 -0.08 23.80
N ASN A 155 -12.82 0.66 22.69
CA ASN A 155 -12.54 0.08 21.38
C ASN A 155 -11.22 -0.68 21.32
N PHE A 156 -10.21 -0.22 22.04
CA PHE A 156 -8.91 -0.89 22.13
C PHE A 156 -8.76 -1.75 23.36
N CYS A 157 -9.79 -1.82 24.22
CA CYS A 157 -9.77 -2.54 25.49
C CYS A 157 -8.53 -2.20 26.34
N LEU A 158 -8.17 -0.91 26.38
CA LEU A 158 -6.97 -0.45 27.08
C LEU A 158 -7.02 -0.84 28.55
N GLY A 159 -5.89 -1.15 29.13
CA GLY A 159 -5.77 -1.62 30.50
C GLY A 159 -4.69 -0.89 31.31
N HIS A 160 -4.68 -1.15 32.59
CA HIS A 160 -3.68 -0.69 33.54
C HIS A 160 -3.11 -1.84 34.35
N ALA A 161 -1.80 -1.99 34.34
CA ALA A 161 -1.07 -2.87 35.25
C ALA A 161 -0.64 -2.08 36.50
N PRO A 162 -1.09 -2.45 37.71
CA PRO A 162 -0.76 -1.75 38.94
C PRO A 162 0.74 -1.75 39.25
N LYS A 163 1.16 -0.88 40.18
CA LYS A 163 2.56 -0.77 40.64
C LYS A 163 2.93 -1.86 41.67
N LYS A 164 2.13 -2.89 41.86
CA LYS A 164 2.39 -3.98 42.79
C LYS A 164 2.89 -5.22 42.05
N ASN A 165 3.78 -5.97 42.64
CA ASN A 165 4.19 -7.27 42.13
C ASN A 165 3.13 -8.33 42.45
N ASP A 166 3.09 -9.42 41.68
CA ASP A 166 2.27 -10.63 41.88
C ASP A 166 0.73 -10.45 41.93
N THR A 167 0.21 -9.26 41.66
CA THR A 167 -1.24 -9.00 41.74
C THR A 167 -2.02 -9.76 40.69
N LEU A 168 -1.51 -9.82 39.45
CA LEU A 168 -2.13 -10.59 38.39
C LEU A 168 -1.98 -12.08 38.60
N TYR A 169 -0.78 -12.51 39.07
CA TYR A 169 -0.54 -13.92 39.39
C TYR A 169 -1.56 -14.45 40.43
N ASN A 170 -1.73 -13.74 41.53
CA ASN A 170 -2.66 -14.11 42.58
C ASN A 170 -4.12 -14.08 42.11
N TYR A 171 -4.48 -13.10 41.30
CA TYR A 171 -5.80 -13.05 40.68
C TYR A 171 -6.07 -14.27 39.77
N LEU A 172 -5.11 -14.66 38.91
CA LEU A 172 -5.26 -15.83 38.05
C LEU A 172 -5.31 -17.13 38.86
N LYS A 173 -4.56 -17.22 39.93
CA LYS A 173 -4.64 -18.37 40.88
C LYS A 173 -6.03 -18.45 41.53
N SER A 174 -6.65 -17.33 41.92
CA SER A 174 -8.02 -17.30 42.46
C SER A 174 -9.08 -17.72 41.43
N LYS A 175 -8.74 -17.68 40.12
CA LYS A 175 -9.57 -18.20 39.03
C LYS A 175 -9.30 -19.66 38.67
N ASN A 176 -8.57 -20.39 39.52
CA ASN A 176 -8.23 -21.81 39.38
C ASN A 176 -7.34 -22.17 38.19
N PHE A 177 -6.58 -21.22 37.63
CA PHE A 177 -5.59 -21.54 36.61
C PHE A 177 -4.36 -22.24 37.22
N SER A 178 -3.81 -23.20 36.46
CA SER A 178 -2.57 -23.85 36.86
C SER A 178 -1.39 -22.88 36.81
N SER A 179 -0.42 -23.04 37.69
CA SER A 179 0.82 -22.24 37.66
C SER A 179 1.54 -22.37 36.32
N LYS A 180 1.45 -23.55 35.68
CA LYS A 180 2.03 -23.82 34.36
C LYS A 180 1.36 -22.98 33.27
N ASP A 181 0.03 -22.96 33.18
CA ASP A 181 -0.70 -22.17 32.17
C ASP A 181 -0.43 -20.66 32.34
N ILE A 182 -0.35 -20.19 33.60
CA ILE A 182 -0.03 -18.79 33.90
C ILE A 182 1.40 -18.44 33.44
N LEU A 183 2.39 -19.28 33.68
CA LEU A 183 3.77 -19.07 33.22
C LEU A 183 3.89 -19.16 31.70
N ASP A 184 3.27 -20.17 31.09
CA ASP A 184 3.27 -20.39 29.64
C ASP A 184 2.59 -19.23 28.88
N SER A 185 1.69 -18.48 29.55
CA SER A 185 1.08 -17.26 28.96
C SER A 185 2.08 -16.10 28.77
N GLY A 186 3.25 -16.16 29.43
CA GLY A 186 4.27 -15.11 29.38
C GLY A 186 3.92 -13.84 30.16
N LEU A 187 2.87 -13.88 31.01
CA LEU A 187 2.46 -12.74 31.86
C LEU A 187 3.29 -12.62 33.12
N ILE A 188 3.96 -13.69 33.52
CA ILE A 188 4.74 -13.78 34.77
C ILE A 188 6.20 -14.06 34.42
N ILE A 189 7.08 -13.43 35.16
CA ILE A 189 8.53 -13.68 35.13
C ILE A 189 8.91 -14.41 36.42
N VAL A 190 9.74 -15.43 36.30
CA VAL A 190 10.36 -16.12 37.43
C VAL A 190 11.78 -15.59 37.58
N SER A 191 12.13 -15.10 38.76
CA SER A 191 13.48 -14.67 39.08
C SER A 191 14.42 -15.87 39.13
N SER A 192 15.54 -15.75 38.44
CA SER A 192 16.60 -16.78 38.46
C SER A 192 17.34 -16.86 39.79
N LYS A 193 17.21 -15.84 40.66
CA LYS A 193 17.94 -15.77 41.94
C LYS A 193 17.22 -16.48 43.08
N ASN A 194 15.90 -16.33 43.17
CA ASN A 194 15.11 -16.77 44.33
C ASN A 194 13.79 -17.48 43.95
N ASN A 195 13.58 -17.80 42.67
CA ASN A 195 12.36 -18.42 42.15
C ASN A 195 11.06 -17.63 42.43
N GLU A 196 11.17 -16.37 42.84
CA GLU A 196 10.01 -15.51 43.02
C GLU A 196 9.33 -15.19 41.68
N LYS A 197 8.01 -15.03 41.73
CA LYS A 197 7.16 -14.76 40.58
C LYS A 197 6.75 -13.30 40.57
N PHE A 198 6.99 -12.63 39.46
CA PHE A 198 6.67 -11.21 39.28
C PHE A 198 5.77 -11.03 38.05
N ASP A 199 4.80 -10.14 38.19
CA ASP A 199 4.01 -9.71 37.04
C ASP A 199 4.93 -9.02 36.02
N ARG A 200 4.94 -9.51 34.77
CA ARG A 200 5.74 -8.92 33.66
C ARG A 200 5.42 -7.46 33.43
N PHE A 201 4.14 -7.13 33.50
CA PHE A 201 3.66 -5.78 33.34
C PHE A 201 3.41 -5.17 34.72
N ASN A 202 4.18 -4.13 35.05
CA ASN A 202 4.10 -3.41 36.31
C ASN A 202 4.12 -1.92 36.03
N ASN A 203 3.18 -1.17 36.60
CA ASN A 203 3.03 0.28 36.44
C ASN A 203 3.02 0.72 34.96
N ARG A 204 2.12 0.11 34.14
CA ARG A 204 2.05 0.34 32.70
C ARG A 204 0.63 0.49 32.19
N ILE A 205 0.47 1.29 31.14
CA ILE A 205 -0.71 1.22 30.27
C ILE A 205 -0.58 -0.04 29.43
N ILE A 206 -1.65 -0.83 29.35
CA ILE A 206 -1.67 -2.11 28.66
C ILE A 206 -2.47 -2.01 27.38
N PHE A 207 -1.91 -2.54 26.31
CA PHE A 207 -2.48 -2.64 24.98
C PHE A 207 -2.67 -4.12 24.65
N PRO A 208 -3.92 -4.65 24.69
CA PRO A 208 -4.16 -6.03 24.28
C PRO A 208 -3.86 -6.22 22.80
N ILE A 209 -3.20 -7.33 22.47
CA ILE A 209 -2.86 -7.70 21.10
C ILE A 209 -3.73 -8.88 20.71
N TYR A 210 -4.38 -8.75 19.55
CA TYR A 210 -5.33 -9.72 19.04
C TYR A 210 -4.76 -10.48 17.85
N ASP A 211 -5.11 -11.77 17.75
CA ASP A 211 -4.89 -12.52 16.52
C ASP A 211 -5.92 -12.13 15.43
N TYR A 212 -5.76 -12.67 14.25
CA TYR A 212 -6.67 -12.39 13.12
C TYR A 212 -8.09 -12.96 13.31
N PHE A 213 -8.31 -13.75 14.38
CA PHE A 213 -9.60 -14.30 14.79
C PHE A 213 -10.22 -13.55 15.98
N SER A 214 -9.63 -12.42 16.37
CA SER A 214 -10.08 -11.57 17.49
C SER A 214 -9.90 -12.18 18.89
N ASN A 215 -8.99 -13.15 19.05
CA ASN A 215 -8.58 -13.63 20.37
C ASN A 215 -7.43 -12.80 20.88
N VAL A 216 -7.41 -12.48 22.19
CA VAL A 216 -6.27 -11.89 22.85
C VAL A 216 -5.15 -12.92 22.93
N VAL A 217 -3.97 -12.58 22.38
CA VAL A 217 -2.82 -13.51 22.31
C VAL A 217 -1.58 -12.97 23.02
N GLY A 218 -1.57 -11.70 23.42
CA GLY A 218 -0.48 -11.05 24.13
C GLY A 218 -0.80 -9.60 24.47
N PHE A 219 0.17 -8.91 25.00
CA PHE A 219 0.04 -7.52 25.42
C PHE A 219 1.29 -6.71 25.08
N GLY A 220 1.07 -5.43 24.77
CA GLY A 220 2.06 -4.38 24.86
C GLY A 220 1.87 -3.59 26.17
N GLY A 221 2.94 -3.08 26.75
CA GLY A 221 2.87 -2.29 27.96
C GLY A 221 3.74 -1.04 27.88
N ARG A 222 3.15 0.15 28.00
CA ARG A 222 3.87 1.43 28.05
C ARG A 222 4.08 1.88 29.49
N ALA A 223 5.31 2.21 29.85
CA ALA A 223 5.69 2.73 31.15
C ALA A 223 4.94 4.01 31.51
N LEU A 224 4.46 4.10 32.74
CA LEU A 224 3.86 5.31 33.31
C LEU A 224 4.90 6.21 33.98
N SER A 225 6.02 5.65 34.44
CA SER A 225 7.11 6.40 35.07
C SER A 225 8.34 6.46 34.16
N LYS A 226 9.04 7.61 34.16
CA LYS A 226 10.31 7.80 33.43
C LYS A 226 11.46 6.90 33.97
N ASN A 227 11.36 6.44 35.21
CA ASN A 227 12.39 5.63 35.87
C ASN A 227 12.32 4.14 35.49
N GLN A 228 11.40 3.72 34.62
CA GLN A 228 11.35 2.34 34.15
C GLN A 228 12.37 2.11 33.04
N ILE A 229 13.08 0.97 33.11
CA ILE A 229 14.18 0.59 32.20
C ILE A 229 13.79 0.67 30.71
N ALA A 230 12.54 0.33 30.37
CA ALA A 230 12.06 0.36 28.99
C ALA A 230 10.72 1.09 28.90
N LYS A 231 10.64 2.07 27.96
CA LYS A 231 9.41 2.81 27.67
C LYS A 231 8.28 1.86 27.22
N TYR A 232 8.59 0.87 26.38
CA TYR A 232 7.66 -0.16 25.91
C TYR A 232 8.22 -1.55 26.16
N ILE A 233 7.38 -2.48 26.59
CA ILE A 233 7.67 -3.91 26.64
C ILE A 233 6.49 -4.68 26.02
N ASN A 234 6.78 -5.86 25.47
CA ASN A 234 5.77 -6.74 24.88
C ASN A 234 5.81 -8.11 25.57
N SER A 235 4.72 -8.86 25.45
CA SER A 235 4.71 -10.29 25.77
C SER A 235 5.88 -11.00 25.07
N PRO A 236 6.49 -12.02 25.70
CA PRO A 236 7.46 -12.88 25.03
C PRO A 236 6.77 -13.71 23.95
N SER A 237 7.53 -14.33 23.07
CA SER A 237 6.98 -15.32 22.14
C SER A 237 6.43 -16.51 22.91
N THR A 238 5.22 -16.95 22.56
CA THR A 238 4.54 -18.12 23.13
C THR A 238 4.01 -18.99 21.98
N ASP A 239 3.37 -20.11 22.32
CA ASP A 239 2.75 -20.99 21.30
C ASP A 239 1.67 -20.28 20.47
N ILE A 240 1.06 -19.22 20.99
CA ILE A 240 -0.02 -18.46 20.34
C ILE A 240 0.37 -17.02 19.97
N PHE A 241 1.56 -16.56 20.35
CA PHE A 241 2.02 -15.19 20.14
C PHE A 241 3.40 -15.12 19.49
N LYS A 242 3.45 -14.67 18.25
CA LYS A 242 4.69 -14.35 17.52
C LYS A 242 4.59 -12.93 16.99
N LYS A 243 5.45 -12.03 17.46
CA LYS A 243 5.43 -10.59 17.12
C LYS A 243 5.45 -10.32 15.60
N GLY A 244 6.26 -11.07 14.86
CA GLY A 244 6.38 -10.91 13.41
C GLY A 244 5.18 -11.38 12.58
N ASP A 245 4.20 -12.02 13.23
CA ASP A 245 3.02 -12.57 12.55
C ASP A 245 1.78 -11.67 12.69
N LEU A 246 1.79 -10.72 13.60
CA LEU A 246 0.61 -9.96 14.04
C LEU A 246 0.82 -8.46 13.86
N LEU A 247 -0.29 -7.74 13.69
CA LEU A 247 -0.35 -6.29 13.62
C LEU A 247 -1.31 -5.77 14.71
N PHE A 248 -0.86 -4.79 15.49
CA PHE A 248 -1.74 -4.05 16.39
C PHE A 248 -2.73 -3.20 15.59
N GLY A 249 -3.96 -3.05 16.06
CA GLY A 249 -5.01 -2.31 15.34
C GLY A 249 -5.78 -3.14 14.31
N TRP A 250 -5.38 -4.39 14.04
CA TRP A 250 -6.03 -5.24 13.05
C TRP A 250 -7.52 -5.47 13.32
N GLN A 251 -7.89 -5.69 14.58
CA GLN A 251 -9.28 -5.93 14.97
C GLN A 251 -10.17 -4.72 14.64
N GLN A 252 -9.66 -3.51 14.86
CA GLN A 252 -10.36 -2.27 14.59
C GLN A 252 -10.57 -2.06 13.08
N CYS A 253 -9.55 -2.40 12.27
CA CYS A 253 -9.65 -2.36 10.81
C CYS A 253 -10.69 -3.36 10.27
N LYS A 254 -10.74 -4.58 10.81
CA LYS A 254 -11.66 -5.64 10.38
C LYS A 254 -13.14 -5.23 10.56
N ASN A 255 -13.42 -4.47 11.60
CA ASN A 255 -14.78 -4.06 11.98
C ASN A 255 -15.22 -2.76 11.29
N ASN A 256 -14.39 -2.16 10.42
CA ASN A 256 -14.69 -0.91 9.74
C ASN A 256 -14.88 -1.11 8.23
N PRO A 257 -16.12 -1.33 7.73
CA PRO A 257 -16.36 -1.59 6.31
C PRO A 257 -16.31 -0.34 5.41
N MET A 258 -16.28 0.87 5.98
CA MET A 258 -16.47 2.11 5.21
C MET A 258 -15.22 2.63 4.46
N GLN A 259 -14.02 2.13 4.76
CA GLN A 259 -12.76 2.56 4.10
C GLN A 259 -12.08 1.37 3.39
N LYS A 260 -12.76 0.77 2.43
CA LYS A 260 -12.38 -0.53 1.82
C LYS A 260 -11.04 -0.59 1.09
N ASN A 261 -10.32 0.51 0.83
CA ASN A 261 -9.10 0.48 0.02
C ASN A 261 -7.88 1.18 0.64
N GLU A 262 -8.02 1.78 1.81
CA GLU A 262 -6.90 2.46 2.46
C GLU A 262 -6.53 1.74 3.75
N LEU A 263 -5.25 1.46 3.91
CA LEU A 263 -4.66 0.92 5.14
C LEU A 263 -3.36 1.67 5.40
N TYR A 264 -3.23 2.18 6.60
CA TYR A 264 -2.03 2.87 7.08
C TYR A 264 -1.24 1.93 7.99
N ILE A 265 0.07 1.84 7.77
CA ILE A 265 1.00 1.07 8.60
C ILE A 265 1.93 2.07 9.25
N VAL A 266 1.83 2.23 10.56
CA VAL A 266 2.63 3.14 11.39
C VAL A 266 3.58 2.34 12.30
N GLU A 267 4.42 3.01 13.12
CA GLU A 267 5.43 2.30 13.92
C GLU A 267 4.93 1.79 15.27
N GLY A 268 4.06 2.53 15.95
CA GLY A 268 3.73 2.26 17.35
C GLY A 268 2.25 2.18 17.72
N TYR A 269 2.00 1.72 18.94
CA TYR A 269 0.65 1.59 19.52
C TYR A 269 -0.07 2.94 19.61
N THR A 270 0.65 3.98 20.03
CA THR A 270 0.09 5.33 20.20
C THR A 270 -0.28 5.94 18.86
N ASP A 271 0.53 5.73 17.84
CA ASP A 271 0.25 6.23 16.50
C ASP A 271 -1.03 5.62 15.92
N VAL A 272 -1.21 4.29 16.10
CA VAL A 272 -2.45 3.62 15.71
C VAL A 272 -3.67 4.24 16.40
N ILE A 273 -3.58 4.46 17.71
CA ILE A 273 -4.70 4.99 18.49
C ILE A 273 -5.00 6.44 18.12
N SER A 274 -3.97 7.28 17.98
CA SER A 274 -4.11 8.68 17.59
C SER A 274 -4.67 8.82 16.18
N MET A 275 -4.15 8.03 15.23
CA MET A 275 -4.68 7.95 13.86
C MET A 275 -6.15 7.52 13.84
N TYR A 276 -6.48 6.47 14.61
CA TYR A 276 -7.86 5.99 14.72
C TYR A 276 -8.80 7.08 15.27
N ASN A 277 -8.35 7.82 16.29
CA ASN A 277 -9.11 8.92 16.91
C ASN A 277 -9.29 10.10 15.95
N ALA A 278 -8.29 10.37 15.10
CA ALA A 278 -8.32 11.41 14.07
C ALA A 278 -9.14 11.02 12.81
N GLY A 279 -9.77 9.82 12.80
CA GLY A 279 -10.62 9.36 11.70
C GLY A 279 -9.96 8.36 10.74
N PHE A 280 -8.64 8.13 10.81
CA PHE A 280 -7.93 7.12 10.03
C PHE A 280 -8.07 5.73 10.66
N LYS A 281 -9.29 5.18 10.61
CA LYS A 281 -9.64 3.98 11.37
C LYS A 281 -8.95 2.70 10.90
N ASN A 282 -8.52 2.65 9.64
CA ASN A 282 -7.75 1.54 9.10
C ASN A 282 -6.25 1.77 9.30
N THR A 283 -5.81 1.77 10.54
CA THR A 283 -4.40 1.94 10.91
C THR A 283 -3.91 0.76 11.73
N VAL A 284 -2.72 0.26 11.41
CA VAL A 284 -2.08 -0.88 12.07
C VAL A 284 -0.59 -0.58 12.34
N ALA A 285 0.01 -1.30 13.27
CA ALA A 285 1.44 -1.21 13.54
C ALA A 285 2.07 -2.58 13.84
N PRO A 286 3.36 -2.80 13.51
CA PRO A 286 4.15 -3.92 14.01
C PRO A 286 4.30 -3.85 15.54
N LEU A 287 4.74 -4.94 16.14
CA LEU A 287 4.80 -5.08 17.60
C LEU A 287 6.22 -4.79 18.15
N GLY A 288 6.74 -3.58 17.92
CA GLY A 288 8.08 -3.19 18.39
C GLY A 288 9.23 -3.94 17.71
N THR A 289 9.02 -4.31 16.46
CA THR A 289 10.01 -4.92 15.56
C THR A 289 9.83 -4.29 14.17
N ALA A 290 10.85 -4.41 13.32
CA ALA A 290 10.69 -4.05 11.92
C ALA A 290 9.54 -4.86 11.29
N ILE A 291 8.83 -4.26 10.35
CA ILE A 291 7.75 -4.93 9.63
C ILE A 291 8.26 -6.16 8.88
N THR A 292 7.48 -7.24 8.91
CA THR A 292 7.80 -8.50 8.23
C THR A 292 7.02 -8.67 6.94
N VAL A 293 7.53 -9.52 6.04
CA VAL A 293 6.82 -9.94 4.82
C VAL A 293 5.41 -10.46 5.15
N LYS A 294 5.29 -11.26 6.20
CA LYS A 294 4.02 -11.85 6.60
C LYS A 294 3.00 -10.79 7.00
N GLN A 295 3.42 -9.76 7.73
CA GLN A 295 2.58 -8.61 8.10
C GLN A 295 2.15 -7.81 6.86
N ILE A 296 3.05 -7.58 5.89
CA ILE A 296 2.70 -6.92 4.63
C ILE A 296 1.70 -7.76 3.83
N MET A 297 1.92 -9.06 3.70
CA MET A 297 0.98 -9.95 2.99
C MET A 297 -0.40 -10.01 3.66
N TYR A 298 -0.47 -9.90 4.99
CA TYR A 298 -1.75 -9.75 5.68
C TYR A 298 -2.40 -8.39 5.39
N SER A 299 -1.62 -7.33 5.36
CA SER A 299 -2.10 -5.98 5.02
C SER A 299 -2.76 -5.93 3.63
N TRP A 300 -2.26 -6.71 2.68
CA TRP A 300 -2.86 -6.85 1.35
C TRP A 300 -4.27 -7.47 1.33
N ARG A 301 -4.73 -8.04 2.43
CA ARG A 301 -6.13 -8.51 2.55
C ARG A 301 -7.11 -7.35 2.73
N ILE A 302 -6.65 -6.22 3.25
CA ILE A 302 -7.46 -5.01 3.44
C ILE A 302 -7.23 -4.04 2.29
N SER A 303 -5.96 -3.74 1.97
CA SER A 303 -5.57 -2.82 0.91
C SER A 303 -4.51 -3.45 0.03
N LYS A 304 -4.68 -3.38 -1.29
CA LYS A 304 -3.68 -3.87 -2.25
C LYS A 304 -2.41 -3.00 -2.27
N GLU A 305 -2.52 -1.77 -1.83
CA GLU A 305 -1.46 -0.77 -1.80
C GLU A 305 -1.45 -0.01 -0.47
N PRO A 306 -1.18 -0.70 0.66
CA PRO A 306 -1.13 -0.05 1.96
C PRO A 306 -0.06 1.04 2.00
N ILE A 307 -0.29 2.06 2.83
CA ILE A 307 0.57 3.22 2.98
C ILE A 307 1.43 3.02 4.22
N LEU A 308 2.74 2.90 4.04
CA LEU A 308 3.69 2.92 5.14
C LEU A 308 3.98 4.37 5.53
N CYS A 309 3.68 4.70 6.77
CA CYS A 309 3.91 5.99 7.38
C CYS A 309 4.90 5.79 8.52
N MET A 310 6.18 5.86 8.17
CA MET A 310 7.28 5.69 9.12
C MET A 310 7.66 7.04 9.73
N ASP A 311 8.18 7.00 10.94
CA ASP A 311 8.59 8.21 11.66
C ASP A 311 9.60 9.04 10.86
N GLY A 312 9.54 10.36 11.02
CA GLY A 312 10.42 11.30 10.33
C GLY A 312 11.86 11.32 10.83
N ASP A 313 12.25 10.37 11.70
CA ASP A 313 13.59 10.25 12.25
C ASP A 313 14.51 9.35 11.39
N GLU A 314 15.80 9.26 11.76
CA GLU A 314 16.78 8.45 11.04
C GLU A 314 16.48 6.93 11.14
N ALA A 315 15.90 6.47 12.24
CA ALA A 315 15.60 5.05 12.45
C ALA A 315 14.45 4.60 11.54
N GLY A 316 13.36 5.37 11.47
CA GLY A 316 12.25 5.13 10.56
C GLY A 316 12.69 5.17 9.09
N GLN A 317 13.57 6.12 8.72
CA GLN A 317 14.12 6.18 7.36
C GLN A 317 15.01 4.98 7.02
N LYS A 318 15.84 4.50 7.95
CA LYS A 318 16.66 3.29 7.76
C LYS A 318 15.81 2.03 7.67
N ALA A 319 14.76 1.93 8.50
CA ALA A 319 13.81 0.82 8.47
C ALA A 319 13.09 0.75 7.12
N SER A 320 12.61 1.90 6.59
CA SER A 320 11.92 2.00 5.32
C SER A 320 12.76 1.52 4.14
N LYS A 321 14.07 1.82 4.12
CA LYS A 321 14.98 1.45 3.01
C LYS A 321 15.13 -0.06 2.80
N ARG A 322 14.88 -0.88 3.83
CA ARG A 322 14.98 -2.36 3.75
C ARG A 322 13.70 -3.02 3.22
N ILE A 323 12.56 -2.32 3.30
CA ILE A 323 11.25 -2.89 2.97
C ILE A 323 11.13 -3.32 1.50
N PRO A 324 11.64 -2.55 0.50
CA PRO A 324 11.59 -2.97 -0.89
C PRO A 324 12.24 -4.34 -1.13
N GLU A 325 13.42 -4.58 -0.59
CA GLU A 325 14.12 -5.86 -0.75
C GLU A 325 13.35 -7.03 -0.14
N LEU A 326 12.70 -6.80 1.00
CA LEU A 326 11.87 -7.81 1.65
C LEU A 326 10.64 -8.19 0.83
N ILE A 327 10.01 -7.22 0.14
CA ILE A 327 8.72 -7.43 -0.51
C ILE A 327 8.82 -7.77 -2.00
N PHE A 328 9.91 -7.43 -2.67
CA PHE A 328 10.11 -7.67 -4.10
C PHE A 328 9.86 -9.12 -4.52
N PRO A 329 10.31 -10.17 -3.79
CA PRO A 329 10.01 -11.56 -4.13
C PRO A 329 8.52 -11.90 -4.16
N TYR A 330 7.70 -11.14 -3.44
CA TYR A 330 6.27 -11.41 -3.23
C TYR A 330 5.34 -10.51 -4.03
N LEU A 331 5.90 -9.57 -4.81
CA LEU A 331 5.10 -8.68 -5.66
C LEU A 331 4.32 -9.48 -6.70
N LYS A 332 3.07 -9.10 -6.90
CA LYS A 332 2.18 -9.65 -7.91
C LYS A 332 1.36 -8.53 -8.56
N PRO A 333 0.78 -8.74 -9.75
CA PRO A 333 0.00 -7.72 -10.43
C PRO A 333 -1.10 -7.12 -9.54
N GLY A 334 -1.13 -5.79 -9.44
CA GLY A 334 -2.09 -5.03 -8.64
C GLY A 334 -1.80 -4.96 -7.14
N TYR A 335 -0.67 -5.49 -6.65
CA TYR A 335 -0.26 -5.43 -5.26
C TYR A 335 1.08 -4.70 -5.13
N SER A 336 1.13 -3.71 -4.26
CA SER A 336 2.29 -2.86 -4.02
C SER A 336 2.28 -2.29 -2.60
N LEU A 337 3.15 -1.31 -2.36
CA LEU A 337 3.21 -0.47 -1.16
C LEU A 337 3.33 0.98 -1.58
N ASN A 338 2.81 1.88 -0.76
CA ASN A 338 3.08 3.31 -0.85
C ASN A 338 3.83 3.78 0.39
N PHE A 339 4.64 4.82 0.26
CA PHE A 339 5.44 5.37 1.34
C PHE A 339 5.04 6.82 1.58
N SER A 340 4.62 7.13 2.79
CA SER A 340 4.36 8.50 3.23
C SER A 340 5.58 9.00 4.01
N LYS A 341 6.05 10.19 3.70
CA LYS A 341 7.15 10.83 4.41
C LYS A 341 6.61 11.91 5.33
N LEU A 342 6.83 11.73 6.62
CA LEU A 342 6.49 12.74 7.63
C LEU A 342 7.56 13.84 7.69
N PRO A 343 7.23 15.02 8.24
CA PRO A 343 8.21 16.05 8.57
C PRO A 343 9.31 15.50 9.49
N PRO A 344 10.52 16.06 9.46
CA PRO A 344 11.62 15.61 10.31
C PRO A 344 11.27 15.64 11.79
N LYS A 345 11.59 14.56 12.53
CA LYS A 345 11.35 14.39 13.97
C LYS A 345 9.88 14.31 14.39
N GLU A 346 8.95 14.23 13.44
CA GLU A 346 7.52 14.04 13.72
C GLU A 346 7.11 12.59 13.54
N ASP A 347 6.15 12.16 14.34
CA ASP A 347 5.40 10.93 14.20
C ASP A 347 3.90 11.25 14.05
N PRO A 348 3.03 10.29 13.67
CA PRO A 348 1.59 10.55 13.53
C PRO A 348 0.94 11.04 14.83
N ASP A 349 1.36 10.52 15.99
CA ASP A 349 0.84 10.91 17.32
C ASP A 349 1.16 12.39 17.60
N SER A 350 2.40 12.85 17.36
CA SER A 350 2.82 14.23 17.58
C SER A 350 2.08 15.22 16.67
N LEU A 351 1.93 14.89 15.38
CA LEU A 351 1.19 15.73 14.43
C LEU A 351 -0.29 15.88 14.80
N ILE A 352 -0.92 14.82 15.28
CA ILE A 352 -2.32 14.86 15.69
C ILE A 352 -2.48 15.63 17.00
N LEU A 353 -1.62 15.40 17.98
CA LEU A 353 -1.66 16.10 19.27
C LEU A 353 -1.36 17.61 19.16
N SER A 354 -0.56 18.01 18.17
CA SER A 354 -0.29 19.43 17.86
C SER A 354 -1.33 20.08 16.94
N ASN A 355 -2.47 19.41 16.69
CA ASN A 355 -3.53 19.86 15.76
C ASN A 355 -3.04 20.11 14.32
N ASN A 356 -1.96 19.44 13.90
CA ASN A 356 -1.36 19.61 12.58
C ASN A 356 -1.80 18.54 11.58
N LEU A 357 -3.10 18.20 11.59
CA LEU A 357 -3.73 17.24 10.68
C LEU A 357 -3.53 17.59 9.19
N LYS A 358 -3.38 18.89 8.89
CA LYS A 358 -3.12 19.36 7.52
C LYS A 358 -1.81 18.76 6.97
N ASN A 359 -0.73 18.79 7.75
CA ASN A 359 0.55 18.22 7.33
C ASN A 359 0.50 16.70 7.22
N LEU A 360 -0.24 16.04 8.10
CA LEU A 360 -0.44 14.58 8.01
C LEU A 360 -1.20 14.20 6.72
N ASN A 361 -2.29 14.89 6.40
CA ASN A 361 -3.04 14.70 5.16
C ASN A 361 -2.17 14.95 3.92
N LEU A 362 -1.41 16.06 3.91
CA LEU A 362 -0.47 16.36 2.82
C LEU A 362 0.58 15.27 2.64
N SER A 363 1.05 14.66 3.73
CA SER A 363 2.00 13.54 3.67
C SER A 363 1.39 12.31 3.01
N PHE A 364 0.11 12.04 3.23
CA PHE A 364 -0.61 10.93 2.58
C PHE A 364 -0.97 11.22 1.12
N GLU A 365 -1.32 12.47 0.79
CA GLU A 365 -1.54 12.89 -0.59
C GLU A 365 -0.27 12.82 -1.44
N ASN A 366 0.88 13.18 -0.85
CA ASN A 366 2.19 13.18 -1.50
C ASN A 366 2.95 11.85 -1.33
N LYS A 367 2.25 10.75 -1.03
CA LYS A 367 2.86 9.43 -0.91
C LYS A 367 3.61 9.03 -2.18
N LEU A 368 4.72 8.35 -1.99
CA LEU A 368 5.54 7.79 -3.07
C LEU A 368 5.09 6.35 -3.36
N SER A 369 5.04 5.97 -4.63
CA SER A 369 4.92 4.57 -4.99
C SER A 369 6.17 3.79 -4.57
N LEU A 370 6.07 2.47 -4.42
CA LEU A 370 7.21 1.61 -4.07
C LEU A 370 8.40 1.83 -5.02
N ILE A 371 8.14 1.93 -6.31
CA ILE A 371 9.21 2.08 -7.30
C ILE A 371 9.84 3.48 -7.27
N ASP A 372 9.06 4.54 -7.06
CA ASP A 372 9.60 5.91 -6.90
C ASP A 372 10.40 6.03 -5.59
N PHE A 373 9.94 5.36 -4.53
CA PHE A 373 10.68 5.32 -3.27
C PHE A 373 12.05 4.63 -3.45
N VAL A 374 12.09 3.50 -4.16
CA VAL A 374 13.34 2.80 -4.45
C VAL A 374 14.26 3.67 -5.30
N TRP A 375 13.74 4.26 -6.38
CA TRP A 375 14.52 5.15 -7.24
C TRP A 375 15.15 6.30 -6.45
N ASN A 376 14.34 7.00 -5.64
CA ASN A 376 14.82 8.11 -4.83
C ASN A 376 15.92 7.68 -3.85
N ASN A 377 15.81 6.50 -3.24
CA ASN A 377 16.85 5.98 -2.35
C ASN A 377 18.14 5.61 -3.08
N LEU A 378 18.05 5.14 -4.33
CA LEU A 378 19.22 4.78 -5.14
C LEU A 378 20.05 6.00 -5.54
N ILE A 379 19.39 7.14 -5.81
CA ILE A 379 20.07 8.36 -6.30
C ILE A 379 20.36 9.37 -5.19
N TYR A 380 19.67 9.29 -4.02
CA TYR A 380 19.80 10.30 -2.97
C TYR A 380 21.22 10.43 -2.44
N GLY A 381 21.75 11.66 -2.51
CA GLY A 381 23.11 11.99 -1.99
C GLY A 381 24.27 11.41 -2.80
N LYS A 382 24.01 10.78 -3.95
CA LYS A 382 25.05 10.22 -4.83
C LYS A 382 25.25 11.09 -6.07
N ILE A 383 26.49 11.08 -6.58
CA ILE A 383 26.86 11.80 -7.79
C ILE A 383 27.26 10.79 -8.86
N PHE A 384 26.57 10.78 -10.00
CA PHE A 384 26.77 9.85 -11.11
C PHE A 384 27.38 10.55 -12.33
N ASN A 385 28.55 11.19 -12.12
CA ASN A 385 29.23 12.01 -13.13
C ASN A 385 30.15 11.20 -14.06
N THR A 386 30.47 9.94 -13.72
CA THR A 386 31.30 9.07 -14.55
C THR A 386 30.52 7.86 -15.07
N PRO A 387 30.96 7.24 -16.19
CA PRO A 387 30.35 6.01 -16.70
C PRO A 387 30.33 4.87 -15.69
N GLU A 388 31.42 4.71 -14.91
CA GLU A 388 31.56 3.64 -13.91
C GLU A 388 30.53 3.77 -12.79
N LYS A 389 30.31 5.00 -12.28
CA LYS A 389 29.28 5.26 -11.26
C LYS A 389 27.86 5.02 -11.77
N ARG A 390 27.62 5.26 -13.07
CA ARG A 390 26.33 4.93 -13.70
C ARG A 390 26.17 3.42 -13.88
N ALA A 391 27.27 2.73 -14.23
CA ALA A 391 27.27 1.28 -14.31
C ALA A 391 26.99 0.63 -12.94
N GLU A 392 27.56 1.15 -11.85
CA GLU A 392 27.27 0.73 -10.47
C GLU A 392 25.77 0.88 -10.15
N LEU A 393 25.15 1.99 -10.54
CA LEU A 393 23.69 2.18 -10.35
C LEU A 393 22.89 1.19 -11.18
N GLU A 394 23.26 0.92 -12.43
CA GLU A 394 22.58 -0.07 -13.28
C GLU A 394 22.72 -1.48 -12.70
N GLU A 395 23.86 -1.83 -12.15
CA GLU A 395 24.11 -3.12 -11.50
C GLU A 395 23.19 -3.27 -10.27
N GLU A 396 23.10 -2.24 -9.42
CA GLU A 396 22.24 -2.25 -8.25
C GLU A 396 20.75 -2.35 -8.64
N ILE A 397 20.32 -1.64 -9.68
CA ILE A 397 18.96 -1.78 -10.23
C ILE A 397 18.71 -3.22 -10.69
N ASN A 398 19.67 -3.83 -11.41
CA ASN A 398 19.54 -5.21 -11.88
C ASN A 398 19.53 -6.21 -10.73
N ARG A 399 20.32 -5.99 -9.67
CA ARG A 399 20.28 -6.78 -8.43
C ARG A 399 18.87 -6.78 -7.82
N LEU A 400 18.28 -5.59 -7.66
CA LEU A 400 16.94 -5.43 -7.11
C LEU A 400 15.87 -6.07 -8.01
N LEU A 401 15.96 -5.88 -9.33
CA LEU A 401 15.04 -6.50 -10.28
C LEU A 401 15.08 -8.03 -10.22
N ASN A 402 16.24 -8.61 -9.92
CA ASN A 402 16.39 -10.06 -9.80
C ASN A 402 15.68 -10.65 -8.58
N LEU A 403 15.36 -9.85 -7.57
CA LEU A 403 14.54 -10.27 -6.45
C LEU A 403 13.06 -10.45 -6.82
N ILE A 404 12.59 -9.84 -7.93
CA ILE A 404 11.18 -9.92 -8.33
C ILE A 404 10.92 -11.25 -9.06
N ASN A 405 10.13 -12.13 -8.43
CA ASN A 405 9.79 -13.44 -8.97
C ASN A 405 8.77 -13.37 -10.12
N ASN A 406 7.78 -12.46 -10.02
CA ASN A 406 6.74 -12.33 -11.04
C ASN A 406 7.29 -11.67 -12.30
N PHE A 407 7.30 -12.40 -13.41
CA PHE A 407 7.86 -11.96 -14.70
C PHE A 407 7.20 -10.66 -15.22
N ILE A 408 5.87 -10.55 -15.13
CA ILE A 408 5.13 -9.37 -15.63
C ILE A 408 5.50 -8.13 -14.82
N VAL A 409 5.52 -8.26 -13.48
CA VAL A 409 5.93 -7.17 -12.59
C VAL A 409 7.38 -6.80 -12.86
N LYS A 410 8.30 -7.76 -12.93
CA LYS A 410 9.73 -7.54 -13.24
C LYS A 410 9.92 -6.79 -14.55
N LYS A 411 9.20 -7.19 -15.61
CA LYS A 411 9.25 -6.52 -16.94
C LYS A 411 8.86 -5.04 -16.83
N ASN A 412 7.76 -4.73 -16.12
CA ASN A 412 7.29 -3.35 -15.97
C ASN A 412 8.22 -2.51 -15.09
N TYR A 413 8.77 -3.07 -14.00
CA TYR A 413 9.78 -2.41 -13.18
C TYR A 413 11.04 -2.09 -13.98
N LYS A 414 11.52 -3.04 -14.82
CA LYS A 414 12.66 -2.82 -15.71
C LYS A 414 12.43 -1.67 -16.70
N SER A 415 11.23 -1.58 -17.29
CA SER A 415 10.88 -0.48 -18.20
C SER A 415 10.91 0.86 -17.48
N PHE A 416 10.29 0.93 -16.29
CA PHE A 416 10.23 2.15 -15.49
C PHE A 416 11.63 2.63 -15.04
N PHE A 417 12.49 1.75 -14.53
CA PHE A 417 13.84 2.13 -14.15
C PHE A 417 14.65 2.61 -15.36
N ARG A 418 14.47 1.98 -16.54
CA ARG A 418 15.13 2.43 -17.77
C ARG A 418 14.67 3.85 -18.17
N GLU A 419 13.40 4.16 -18.04
CA GLU A 419 12.87 5.50 -18.29
C GLU A 419 13.44 6.52 -17.31
N LYS A 420 13.45 6.23 -16.02
CA LYS A 420 14.02 7.09 -14.97
C LYS A 420 15.52 7.33 -15.20
N PHE A 421 16.29 6.27 -15.48
CA PHE A 421 17.71 6.35 -15.78
C PHE A 421 17.99 7.21 -17.02
N PHE A 422 17.20 7.02 -18.07
CA PHE A 422 17.30 7.82 -19.29
C PHE A 422 17.03 9.30 -19.00
N HIS A 423 15.99 9.61 -18.25
CA HIS A 423 15.65 10.98 -17.88
C HIS A 423 16.73 11.64 -17.03
N GLU A 424 17.29 10.92 -16.06
CA GLU A 424 18.30 11.47 -15.14
C GLU A 424 19.63 11.76 -15.87
N PHE A 425 20.11 10.85 -16.72
CA PHE A 425 21.48 10.89 -17.23
C PHE A 425 21.64 11.28 -18.69
N LYS A 426 20.66 11.08 -19.56
CA LYS A 426 20.77 11.50 -20.99
C LYS A 426 20.44 12.96 -21.22
N PHE A 427 19.70 13.60 -20.32
CA PHE A 427 19.36 15.01 -20.42
C PHE A 427 20.31 15.95 -19.65
N SER A 428 21.17 15.45 -18.76
CA SER A 428 22.11 16.26 -17.97
C SER A 428 23.44 16.60 -18.67
N GLY A 429 23.53 16.40 -19.98
CA GLY A 429 24.72 16.70 -20.78
C GLY A 429 25.03 18.18 -20.99
N LYS A 430 24.99 19.02 -19.95
CA LYS A 430 25.74 20.29 -19.85
C LYS A 430 26.03 20.64 -18.40
N LYS A 431 27.34 20.86 -18.15
CA LYS A 431 27.99 21.34 -16.94
C LYS A 431 27.11 22.20 -16.02
N ILE A 432 26.94 21.77 -14.78
CA ILE A 432 26.69 22.66 -13.65
C ILE A 432 27.97 22.67 -12.80
N GLN A 433 28.77 23.73 -12.99
CA GLN A 433 29.73 24.14 -11.99
C GLN A 433 28.98 24.82 -10.83
N ASN A 434 29.23 24.31 -9.65
CA ASN A 434 29.16 24.96 -8.33
C ASN A 434 28.04 25.96 -8.02
N LYS A 435 27.18 25.63 -7.04
CA LYS A 435 27.17 26.28 -5.73
C LYS A 435 25.95 25.84 -4.89
N GLY A 436 26.20 25.55 -3.63
CA GLY A 436 25.26 25.74 -2.54
C GLY A 436 24.17 24.66 -2.40
N LYS A 437 24.07 24.13 -1.22
CA LYS A 437 22.94 23.35 -0.71
C LYS A 437 21.61 23.84 -1.31
N LYS A 438 21.11 23.17 -2.35
CA LYS A 438 19.70 23.27 -2.75
C LYS A 438 18.95 22.24 -1.93
N GLU A 439 18.16 22.70 -0.99
CA GLU A 439 17.00 21.99 -0.51
C GLU A 439 16.23 21.50 -1.73
N TYR A 440 16.22 20.19 -1.95
CA TYR A 440 15.32 19.57 -2.92
C TYR A 440 13.91 19.71 -2.35
N LEU A 441 13.21 20.74 -2.79
CA LEU A 441 11.76 20.77 -2.78
C LEU A 441 11.27 19.52 -3.54
N LEU A 442 10.92 18.47 -2.79
CA LEU A 442 10.17 17.31 -3.26
C LEU A 442 8.74 17.75 -3.60
N GLY A 443 8.58 18.37 -4.75
CA GLY A 443 7.31 18.82 -5.29
C GLY A 443 7.16 18.36 -6.73
N LYS A 444 6.24 17.42 -6.93
CA LYS A 444 5.52 17.18 -8.20
C LYS A 444 6.37 17.08 -9.48
N ASN A 445 6.83 15.89 -9.81
CA ASN A 445 6.95 15.48 -11.21
C ASN A 445 6.13 14.20 -11.45
N ILE A 446 4.81 14.33 -11.27
CA ILE A 446 3.88 13.63 -12.15
C ILE A 446 4.16 14.25 -13.51
N ILE A 447 4.59 13.47 -14.50
CA ILE A 447 4.59 13.90 -15.90
C ILE A 447 3.13 14.18 -16.22
N ASN A 448 2.74 15.45 -16.02
CA ASN A 448 1.40 15.87 -16.34
C ASN A 448 1.33 15.94 -17.85
N THR A 449 0.76 14.92 -18.48
CA THR A 449 0.58 14.86 -19.95
C THR A 449 -0.09 16.13 -20.47
N ASN A 450 -0.78 16.88 -19.60
CA ASN A 450 -1.35 18.18 -19.92
C ASN A 450 -0.26 19.24 -20.12
N ILE A 451 0.76 19.27 -19.26
CA ILE A 451 1.90 20.22 -19.38
C ILE A 451 2.67 19.97 -20.68
N ILE A 452 2.87 18.72 -21.08
CA ILE A 452 3.55 18.39 -22.34
C ILE A 452 2.71 18.88 -23.52
N THR A 453 1.40 18.62 -23.54
CA THR A 453 0.50 19.07 -24.59
C THR A 453 0.50 20.60 -24.68
N GLU A 454 0.42 21.32 -23.57
CA GLU A 454 0.45 22.77 -23.50
C GLU A 454 1.80 23.35 -23.95
N ARG A 455 2.92 22.74 -23.56
CA ARG A 455 4.27 23.11 -24.02
C ARG A 455 4.42 22.94 -25.53
N VAL A 456 3.91 21.85 -26.11
CA VAL A 456 3.98 21.63 -27.54
C VAL A 456 3.15 22.68 -28.28
N LEU A 457 1.94 22.98 -27.82
CA LEU A 457 1.07 23.99 -28.46
C LEU A 457 1.71 25.37 -28.48
N ILE A 458 2.22 25.87 -27.35
CA ILE A 458 2.81 27.20 -27.29
C ILE A 458 4.23 27.23 -27.87
N GLY A 459 5.02 26.17 -27.67
CA GLY A 459 6.38 26.07 -28.20
C GLY A 459 6.44 26.01 -29.70
N THR A 460 5.46 25.38 -30.36
CA THR A 460 5.35 25.38 -31.82
C THR A 460 5.17 26.80 -32.34
N ILE A 461 4.36 27.62 -31.68
CA ILE A 461 4.15 29.01 -32.10
C ILE A 461 5.39 29.88 -31.89
N ILE A 462 6.13 29.66 -30.78
CA ILE A 462 7.39 30.37 -30.53
C ILE A 462 8.45 30.02 -31.59
N LEU A 463 8.50 28.75 -32.01
CA LEU A 463 9.46 28.28 -33.02
C LEU A 463 9.05 28.68 -34.46
N TYR A 464 7.74 28.69 -34.75
CA TYR A 464 7.19 28.98 -36.06
C TYR A 464 6.04 30.00 -35.98
N PRO A 465 6.34 31.29 -35.67
CA PRO A 465 5.33 32.34 -35.49
C PRO A 465 4.45 32.58 -36.71
N ALA A 466 4.94 32.26 -37.90
CA ALA A 466 4.14 32.38 -39.17
C ALA A 466 2.84 31.56 -39.16
N LEU A 467 2.76 30.51 -38.32
CA LEU A 467 1.53 29.71 -38.14
C LEU A 467 0.37 30.54 -37.59
N LEU A 468 0.63 31.61 -36.84
CA LEU A 468 -0.43 32.47 -36.28
C LEU A 468 -1.32 33.06 -37.37
N LYS A 469 -0.82 33.25 -38.59
CA LYS A 469 -1.66 33.70 -39.75
C LYS A 469 -2.78 32.70 -40.06
N LYS A 470 -2.58 31.39 -39.80
CA LYS A 470 -3.56 30.32 -40.09
C LYS A 470 -4.39 29.86 -38.89
N ILE A 471 -3.89 30.08 -37.66
CA ILE A 471 -4.49 29.46 -36.44
C ILE A 471 -4.70 30.47 -35.29
N SER A 472 -4.66 31.77 -35.56
CA SER A 472 -4.71 32.78 -34.47
C SER A 472 -5.96 32.64 -33.59
N ASP A 473 -7.13 32.37 -34.15
CA ASP A 473 -8.37 32.23 -33.37
C ASP A 473 -8.39 30.97 -32.50
N LYS A 474 -7.89 29.85 -33.05
CA LYS A 474 -7.72 28.62 -32.28
C LYS A 474 -6.73 28.82 -31.13
N PHE A 475 -5.61 29.51 -31.37
CA PHE A 475 -4.59 29.76 -30.35
C PHE A 475 -5.10 30.71 -29.24
N LYS A 476 -5.87 31.76 -29.60
CA LYS A 476 -6.55 32.66 -28.66
C LYS A 476 -7.53 31.91 -27.74
N SER A 477 -8.26 30.92 -28.29
CA SER A 477 -9.26 30.15 -27.53
C SER A 477 -8.69 29.19 -26.51
N ILE A 478 -7.37 28.93 -26.53
CA ILE A 478 -6.71 28.06 -25.55
C ILE A 478 -6.64 28.76 -24.18
N ASN A 479 -7.11 28.07 -23.16
CA ASN A 479 -6.91 28.47 -21.76
C ASN A 479 -6.04 27.40 -21.07
N PHE A 480 -4.75 27.69 -20.97
CA PHE A 480 -3.77 26.79 -20.38
C PHE A 480 -4.01 26.63 -18.87
N ILE A 481 -3.79 25.44 -18.35
CA ILE A 481 -3.86 25.14 -16.90
C ILE A 481 -2.75 25.91 -16.15
N TYR A 482 -1.61 26.11 -16.82
CA TYR A 482 -0.47 26.81 -16.26
C TYR A 482 -0.57 28.33 -16.52
N ASN A 483 -0.93 29.12 -15.50
CA ASN A 483 -1.15 30.57 -15.64
C ASN A 483 0.00 31.30 -16.35
N LYS A 484 1.26 30.89 -16.13
CA LYS A 484 2.44 31.46 -16.82
C LYS A 484 2.38 31.28 -18.35
N PHE A 485 1.74 30.20 -18.83
CA PHE A 485 1.55 29.98 -20.27
C PHE A 485 0.43 30.86 -20.85
N ASN A 486 -0.60 31.19 -20.04
CA ASN A 486 -1.64 32.14 -20.47
C ASN A 486 -1.04 33.55 -20.64
N ASN A 487 -0.25 34.03 -19.68
CA ASN A 487 0.41 35.33 -19.78
C ASN A 487 1.33 35.42 -21.02
N LEU A 488 2.11 34.34 -21.26
CA LEU A 488 2.97 34.26 -22.44
C LEU A 488 2.17 34.19 -23.75
N LYS A 489 1.05 33.45 -23.79
CA LYS A 489 0.12 33.40 -24.93
C LYS A 489 -0.40 34.80 -25.23
N ASP A 490 -0.89 35.50 -24.22
CA ASP A 490 -1.46 36.84 -24.39
C ASP A 490 -0.39 37.84 -24.88
N SER A 491 0.84 37.73 -24.41
CA SER A 491 1.96 38.50 -24.94
C SER A 491 2.25 38.18 -26.41
N ILE A 492 2.25 36.89 -26.80
CA ILE A 492 2.44 36.46 -28.19
C ILE A 492 1.32 37.02 -29.09
N VAL A 493 0.06 36.95 -28.64
CA VAL A 493 -1.09 37.47 -29.38
C VAL A 493 -1.01 39.00 -29.55
N ASN A 494 -0.62 39.71 -28.48
CA ASN A 494 -0.43 41.16 -28.50
C ASN A 494 0.69 41.58 -29.48
N LEU A 495 1.81 40.87 -29.47
CA LEU A 495 2.90 41.11 -30.44
C LEU A 495 2.47 40.82 -31.87
N PHE A 496 1.68 39.79 -32.11
CA PHE A 496 1.16 39.46 -33.44
C PHE A 496 0.17 40.51 -33.96
N ASN A 497 -0.66 41.10 -33.10
CA ASN A 497 -1.63 42.10 -33.46
C ASN A 497 -1.00 43.50 -33.73
N LYS A 498 0.22 43.77 -33.22
CA LYS A 498 0.97 44.98 -33.54
C LYS A 498 1.54 44.87 -34.95
N LYS A 499 0.93 45.62 -35.91
CA LYS A 499 1.32 45.61 -37.35
C LYS A 499 2.78 46.02 -37.62
N GLU A 500 3.47 46.57 -36.64
CA GLU A 500 4.85 47.07 -36.74
C GLU A 500 5.92 45.98 -36.55
N ILE A 501 5.56 44.76 -36.10
CA ILE A 501 6.51 43.68 -35.85
C ILE A 501 6.26 42.57 -36.91
N GLU A 502 7.26 42.35 -37.75
CA GLU A 502 7.25 41.18 -38.63
C GLU A 502 7.14 39.90 -37.80
N THR A 503 6.31 38.94 -38.21
CA THR A 503 6.06 37.69 -37.52
C THR A 503 7.34 36.89 -37.19
N LEU A 504 8.40 37.09 -37.97
CA LEU A 504 9.74 36.50 -37.77
C LEU A 504 10.44 37.03 -36.51
N ASN A 505 10.10 38.21 -36.00
CA ASN A 505 10.76 38.86 -34.87
C ASN A 505 10.11 38.57 -33.50
N ILE A 506 8.95 37.91 -33.46
CA ILE A 506 8.24 37.62 -32.21
C ILE A 506 9.13 36.83 -31.23
N ARG A 507 9.83 35.80 -31.69
CA ARG A 507 10.72 35.00 -30.87
C ARG A 507 11.88 35.83 -30.32
N ALA A 508 12.48 36.69 -31.13
CA ALA A 508 13.61 37.53 -30.70
C ALA A 508 13.16 38.56 -29.66
N THR A 509 11.98 39.12 -29.80
CA THR A 509 11.37 40.06 -28.84
C THR A 509 11.07 39.38 -27.52
N LEU A 510 10.50 38.18 -27.52
CA LEU A 510 10.23 37.40 -26.31
C LEU A 510 11.50 37.00 -25.55
N LEU A 511 12.59 36.71 -26.26
CA LEU A 511 13.89 36.40 -25.63
C LEU A 511 14.58 37.63 -24.99
N LYS A 512 14.16 38.84 -25.33
CA LYS A 512 14.62 40.11 -24.73
C LYS A 512 13.70 40.62 -23.62
N SER A 513 12.55 39.98 -23.39
CA SER A 513 11.55 40.34 -22.40
C SER A 513 11.69 39.54 -21.09
N GLU A 514 10.84 39.85 -20.13
CA GLU A 514 10.67 39.08 -18.86
C GLU A 514 10.34 37.60 -19.10
N TYR A 515 9.80 37.26 -20.26
CA TYR A 515 9.44 35.87 -20.62
C TYR A 515 10.63 35.02 -21.06
N ARG A 516 11.86 35.57 -21.12
CA ARG A 516 13.08 34.84 -21.56
C ARG A 516 13.24 33.47 -20.88
N GLY A 517 13.06 33.42 -19.55
CA GLY A 517 13.24 32.17 -18.78
C GLY A 517 12.28 31.09 -19.19
N ILE A 518 11.00 31.44 -19.31
CA ILE A 518 9.93 30.51 -19.67
C ILE A 518 9.99 30.08 -21.15
N VAL A 519 10.37 31.01 -22.04
CA VAL A 519 10.58 30.70 -23.46
C VAL A 519 11.72 29.68 -23.63
N LEU A 520 12.87 29.89 -22.98
CA LEU A 520 13.99 28.93 -23.00
C LEU A 520 13.61 27.56 -22.41
N GLU A 521 12.78 27.56 -21.37
CA GLU A 521 12.26 26.32 -20.80
C GLU A 521 11.37 25.56 -21.78
N ILE A 522 10.48 26.25 -22.51
CA ILE A 522 9.55 25.68 -23.46
C ILE A 522 10.26 25.14 -24.71
N ILE A 523 11.18 25.91 -25.30
CA ILE A 523 11.86 25.54 -26.55
C ILE A 523 13.13 24.70 -26.37
N ASN A 524 13.37 24.17 -25.18
CA ASN A 524 14.51 23.29 -24.95
C ASN A 524 14.41 22.02 -25.83
N LYS A 525 15.52 21.28 -25.97
CA LYS A 525 15.58 20.08 -26.83
C LYS A 525 14.52 19.01 -26.48
N SER A 526 13.90 19.05 -25.30
CA SER A 526 12.88 18.09 -24.88
C SER A 526 11.57 18.23 -25.68
N ILE A 527 11.24 19.42 -26.20
CA ILE A 527 10.04 19.61 -27.02
C ILE A 527 10.10 18.80 -28.32
N LEU A 528 11.29 18.65 -28.90
CA LEU A 528 11.51 17.89 -30.13
C LEU A 528 11.29 16.38 -29.98
N LEU A 529 11.32 15.86 -28.74
CA LEU A 529 11.02 14.46 -28.43
C LEU A 529 9.51 14.20 -28.45
N HIS A 530 8.75 15.17 -27.96
CA HIS A 530 7.29 15.07 -27.90
C HIS A 530 6.59 15.59 -29.16
N ALA A 531 7.30 16.38 -29.98
CA ALA A 531 6.80 16.95 -31.23
C ALA A 531 7.81 16.68 -32.38
N PRO A 532 7.93 15.44 -32.88
CA PRO A 532 8.88 15.07 -33.95
C PRO A 532 8.73 15.90 -35.22
N PHE A 533 7.52 16.42 -35.51
CA PHE A 533 7.21 17.27 -36.64
C PHE A 533 7.94 18.64 -36.61
N LEU A 534 8.55 19.00 -35.44
CA LEU A 534 9.38 20.21 -35.33
C LEU A 534 10.85 19.97 -35.70
N LYS A 535 11.24 18.75 -36.06
CA LYS A 535 12.65 18.38 -36.38
C LYS A 535 13.08 18.63 -37.80
N SER A 536 12.15 19.03 -38.69
CA SER A 536 12.47 19.22 -40.10
C SER A 536 13.37 20.44 -40.33
N ASN A 537 14.38 20.26 -41.20
CA ASN A 537 15.38 21.27 -41.58
C ASN A 537 14.73 22.49 -42.26
N SER A 538 15.48 23.55 -42.41
CA SER A 538 15.20 24.92 -42.79
C SER A 538 14.26 25.20 -44.01
N ASN A 539 13.75 24.19 -44.69
CA ASN A 539 12.68 24.25 -45.68
C ASN A 539 11.45 23.43 -45.30
N SER A 540 11.11 23.39 -44.02
CA SER A 540 10.05 22.58 -43.45
C SER A 540 8.70 22.99 -44.05
N ASN A 541 7.98 22.03 -44.59
CA ASN A 541 6.62 22.17 -45.05
C ASN A 541 5.73 22.66 -43.88
N ILE A 542 5.36 23.95 -43.90
CA ILE A 542 4.53 24.60 -42.86
C ILE A 542 3.22 23.83 -42.64
N ASP A 543 2.72 23.13 -43.69
CA ASP A 543 1.50 22.33 -43.59
C ASP A 543 1.68 21.07 -42.77
N LEU A 544 2.87 20.46 -42.72
CA LEU A 544 3.18 19.34 -41.82
C LEU A 544 3.20 19.80 -40.36
N ILE A 545 3.78 20.97 -40.09
CA ILE A 545 3.83 21.54 -38.75
C ILE A 545 2.41 21.94 -38.31
N LEU A 546 1.61 22.49 -39.20
CA LEU A 546 0.20 22.83 -38.97
C LEU A 546 -0.61 21.57 -38.63
N LYS A 547 -0.40 20.48 -39.38
CA LYS A 547 -1.06 19.19 -39.10
C LYS A 547 -0.72 18.68 -37.71
N GLY A 548 0.57 18.63 -37.35
CA GLY A 548 1.03 18.19 -36.02
C GLY A 548 0.47 19.09 -34.91
N TRP A 549 0.44 20.41 -35.10
CA TRP A 549 -0.16 21.33 -34.11
C TRP A 549 -1.65 21.06 -33.91
N ASN A 550 -2.43 20.84 -34.99
CA ASN A 550 -3.86 20.54 -34.94
C ASN A 550 -4.12 19.19 -34.20
N GLU A 551 -3.27 18.20 -34.36
CA GLU A 551 -3.39 16.94 -33.62
C GLU A 551 -3.25 17.18 -32.08
N TYR A 552 -2.26 17.95 -31.65
CA TYR A 552 -2.10 18.34 -30.25
C TYR A 552 -3.25 19.23 -29.75
N PHE A 553 -3.77 20.11 -30.56
CA PHE A 553 -4.93 20.93 -30.23
C PHE A 553 -6.19 20.08 -30.03
N ASN A 554 -6.43 19.08 -30.86
CA ASN A 554 -7.55 18.14 -30.72
C ASN A 554 -7.37 17.27 -29.43
N MET A 555 -6.14 16.86 -29.11
CA MET A 555 -5.85 16.18 -27.84
C MET A 555 -6.14 17.09 -26.64
N TYR A 556 -5.80 18.36 -26.70
CA TYR A 556 -6.10 19.34 -25.64
C TYR A 556 -7.62 19.49 -25.45
N LEU A 557 -8.38 19.65 -26.54
CA LEU A 557 -9.84 19.78 -26.50
C LEU A 557 -10.52 18.51 -25.94
N SER A 558 -10.08 17.33 -26.36
CA SER A 558 -10.65 16.06 -25.88
C SER A 558 -10.44 15.89 -24.37
N LYS A 559 -9.27 16.24 -23.85
CA LYS A 559 -8.97 16.21 -22.41
C LYS A 559 -9.81 17.22 -21.63
N LYS A 560 -9.94 18.45 -22.12
CA LYS A 560 -10.77 19.49 -21.51
C LYS A 560 -12.24 19.05 -21.42
N ASN A 561 -12.78 18.43 -22.46
CA ASN A 561 -14.15 17.90 -22.47
C ASN A 561 -14.31 16.75 -21.45
N ILE A 562 -13.30 15.91 -21.29
CA ILE A 562 -13.29 14.84 -20.26
C ILE A 562 -13.31 15.43 -18.85
N ASP A 563 -12.54 16.47 -18.58
CA ASP A 563 -12.47 17.09 -17.24
C ASP A 563 -13.76 17.84 -16.90
N ILE A 564 -14.38 18.53 -17.88
CA ILE A 564 -15.69 19.16 -17.72
C ILE A 564 -16.76 18.11 -17.41
N SER A 565 -16.78 17.02 -18.19
CA SER A 565 -17.76 15.93 -17.97
C SER A 565 -17.55 15.22 -16.60
N LYS A 566 -16.31 15.11 -16.12
CA LYS A 566 -16.04 14.60 -14.76
C LYS A 566 -16.51 15.55 -13.65
N GLN A 567 -16.39 16.87 -13.85
CA GLN A 567 -16.89 17.86 -12.91
C GLN A 567 -18.42 17.89 -12.88
N GLU A 568 -19.07 17.83 -14.06
CA GLU A 568 -20.54 17.73 -14.18
C GLU A 568 -21.07 16.44 -13.55
N ALA A 569 -20.38 15.29 -13.75
CA ALA A 569 -20.73 14.03 -13.10
C ALA A 569 -20.57 14.09 -11.57
N LYS A 570 -19.52 14.78 -11.05
CA LYS A 570 -19.34 15.01 -9.62
C LYS A 570 -20.41 15.91 -9.02
N LEU A 571 -20.84 16.93 -9.73
CA LEU A 571 -21.92 17.82 -9.31
C LEU A 571 -23.28 17.10 -9.31
N ALA A 572 -23.54 16.29 -10.31
CA ALA A 572 -24.76 15.47 -10.41
C ALA A 572 -24.86 14.40 -9.28
N LEU A 573 -23.71 13.91 -8.79
CA LEU A 573 -23.65 12.97 -7.67
C LEU A 573 -23.79 13.63 -6.28
N LYS A 574 -23.59 14.95 -6.18
CA LYS A 574 -23.75 15.68 -4.91
C LYS A 574 -25.20 15.96 -4.53
N ASN A 575 -26.09 16.08 -5.53
CA ASN A 575 -27.53 16.33 -5.35
C ASN A 575 -28.30 15.22 -6.08
N LEU A 576 -28.53 14.09 -5.41
CA LEU A 576 -29.25 12.93 -5.95
C LEU A 576 -30.75 13.23 -6.01
N ASP A 577 -31.18 13.87 -7.09
CA ASP A 577 -32.56 13.90 -7.54
C ASP A 577 -32.72 13.16 -8.88
N GLU A 578 -33.96 12.88 -9.29
CA GLU A 578 -34.27 12.09 -10.48
C GLU A 578 -33.73 12.72 -11.78
N LYS A 579 -33.70 14.05 -11.87
CA LYS A 579 -33.14 14.82 -12.99
C LYS A 579 -31.61 14.68 -13.09
N ASN A 580 -30.92 14.73 -11.97
CA ASN A 580 -29.48 14.60 -11.91
C ASN A 580 -29.02 13.16 -12.15
N TYR A 581 -29.83 12.15 -11.80
CA TYR A 581 -29.59 10.75 -12.12
C TYR A 581 -29.69 10.45 -13.62
N ILE A 582 -30.68 11.03 -14.30
CA ILE A 582 -30.85 10.92 -15.76
C ILE A 582 -29.64 11.58 -16.46
N LYS A 583 -29.26 12.77 -16.03
CA LYS A 583 -28.08 13.50 -16.56
C LYS A 583 -26.77 12.73 -16.36
N PHE A 584 -26.61 12.06 -15.20
CA PHE A 584 -25.47 11.18 -14.94
C PHE A 584 -25.43 9.97 -15.87
N LYS A 585 -26.58 9.32 -16.14
CA LYS A 585 -26.69 8.21 -17.11
C LYS A 585 -26.35 8.65 -18.55
N GLU A 586 -26.79 9.83 -18.95
CA GLU A 586 -26.45 10.38 -20.29
C GLU A 586 -24.94 10.64 -20.44
N ILE A 587 -24.31 11.21 -19.40
CA ILE A 587 -22.86 11.41 -19.38
C ILE A 587 -22.14 10.06 -19.45
N GLN A 588 -22.60 9.04 -18.69
CA GLN A 588 -22.02 7.70 -18.68
C GLN A 588 -22.18 6.97 -20.03
N SER A 589 -23.29 7.16 -20.74
CA SER A 589 -23.52 6.59 -22.07
C SER A 589 -22.62 7.23 -23.15
N LYS A 590 -22.39 8.54 -23.07
CA LYS A 590 -21.44 9.27 -23.95
C LYS A 590 -19.98 8.80 -23.74
N TYR A 591 -19.63 8.39 -22.51
CA TYR A 591 -18.30 7.81 -22.23
C TYR A 591 -18.13 6.40 -22.80
N LYS A 592 -19.14 5.54 -22.69
CA LYS A 592 -19.09 4.17 -23.25
C LYS A 592 -18.98 4.14 -24.78
N LYS A 593 -19.50 5.12 -25.48
CA LYS A 593 -19.42 5.22 -26.97
C LYS A 593 -18.07 5.76 -27.49
N LYS A 594 -17.17 6.27 -26.62
CA LYS A 594 -15.84 6.79 -27.01
C LYS A 594 -14.68 5.86 -26.66
N THR A 595 -14.95 4.71 -26.04
CA THR A 595 -13.93 3.69 -25.65
C THR A 595 -14.05 2.38 -26.43
N VAL A 596 -14.77 2.39 -27.55
CA VAL A 596 -14.77 1.33 -28.57
C VAL A 596 -14.01 1.80 -29.81
#